data_19e5dab73871701994e051d158de56b9
#
_entry.id   19e5dab73871701994e051d158de56b9
#
_cell.length_a   1.000
_cell.length_b   1.000
_cell.length_c   1.000
_cell.angle_alpha   90.00
_cell.angle_beta   90.00
_cell.angle_gamma   90.00
#
_symmetry.space_group_name_H-M   'P 1'
#
loop_
_entity.id
_entity.type
_entity.pdbx_description
1 polymer ?
#
loop_
_entity_poly.entity_id
_entity_poly.type
_entity_poly.pdbx_seq_one_letter_code
_entity_poly.pdbx_strand_id
1 'polypeptide(L)'
;MNAAIKLSSPATKEFWEIPVLFEDEHLLALDKPAGLLVSPDRHDENRPSLMQLLLDGLGAGKPWARERHLTYLSNAHRLDFETSGVILLAKNKPALIALADFFGAEKPLRKYVVLAWGRPPENHFEVDAKLAPHPVKPGQMCVNPLEGKKSRTEFAVLEQFSDWTLLRAAPLTDRTHQIRVHLKHAGFPVVADELYGGKKLWLSRLKRDFRLKPGREERPLISRAALHAEELSLPHPVTGEPLVIKSEWPKDLRVAVKYLRQYATGPSRRGLQDDEPEFTEE
;
A
#
# COMPACT_ATOMS: atom_id res chain seq x y z
N MET A 1 -13.81 0.12 21.49
CA MET A 1 -12.50 0.19 20.80
C MET A 1 -12.05 -1.24 20.55
N ASN A 2 -11.98 -1.67 19.30
CA ASN A 2 -11.47 -3.01 18.98
C ASN A 2 -9.99 -3.06 19.34
N ALA A 3 -9.61 -3.92 20.28
CA ALA A 3 -8.23 -4.07 20.71
C ALA A 3 -7.36 -4.55 19.55
N ALA A 4 -6.17 -3.96 19.36
CA ALA A 4 -5.25 -4.34 18.32
C ALA A 4 -4.74 -5.78 18.51
N ILE A 5 -4.40 -6.45 17.40
CA ILE A 5 -3.79 -7.78 17.42
C ILE A 5 -2.26 -7.60 17.51
N LYS A 6 -1.67 -8.22 18.53
CA LYS A 6 -0.23 -8.20 18.79
C LYS A 6 0.43 -9.43 18.19
N LEU A 7 1.30 -9.21 17.21
CA LEU A 7 2.05 -10.25 16.51
C LEU A 7 3.55 -10.06 16.72
N SER A 8 4.31 -11.14 16.75
CA SER A 8 5.76 -11.12 16.84
C SER A 8 6.38 -12.25 16.02
N SER A 9 7.48 -11.95 15.34
CA SER A 9 8.28 -12.95 14.64
C SER A 9 9.48 -13.36 15.49
N PRO A 10 9.58 -14.62 15.93
CA PRO A 10 10.78 -15.11 16.63
C PRO A 10 12.04 -15.05 15.75
N ALA A 11 11.88 -15.26 14.44
CA ALA A 11 13.00 -15.29 13.49
C ALA A 11 13.66 -13.91 13.30
N THR A 12 12.85 -12.84 13.15
CA THR A 12 13.34 -11.49 12.89
C THR A 12 13.35 -10.59 14.13
N LYS A 13 12.76 -11.05 15.24
CA LYS A 13 12.55 -10.28 16.49
C LYS A 13 11.70 -9.02 16.29
N GLU A 14 10.98 -8.94 15.20
CA GLU A 14 10.06 -7.85 14.91
C GLU A 14 8.75 -8.04 15.66
N PHE A 15 8.09 -6.92 15.95
CA PHE A 15 6.82 -6.88 16.65
C PHE A 15 5.86 -5.91 15.94
N TRP A 16 4.61 -6.32 15.81
CA TRP A 16 3.54 -5.50 15.23
C TRP A 16 2.34 -5.44 16.16
N GLU A 17 1.77 -4.26 16.27
CA GLU A 17 0.47 -4.02 16.89
C GLU A 17 -0.48 -3.54 15.78
N ILE A 18 -1.35 -4.45 15.33
CA ILE A 18 -2.18 -4.28 14.14
C ILE A 18 -3.60 -3.91 14.56
N PRO A 19 -4.08 -2.68 14.25
CA PRO A 19 -5.43 -2.27 14.57
C PRO A 19 -6.48 -3.13 13.88
N VAL A 20 -7.56 -3.43 14.60
CA VAL A 20 -8.77 -4.04 14.05
C VAL A 20 -9.69 -2.92 13.57
N LEU A 21 -10.00 -2.91 12.29
CA LEU A 21 -10.84 -1.90 11.64
C LEU A 21 -12.33 -2.28 11.67
N PHE A 22 -12.60 -3.58 11.49
CA PHE A 22 -13.94 -4.16 11.54
C PHE A 22 -13.86 -5.61 12.00
N GLU A 23 -14.83 -6.06 12.74
CA GLU A 23 -14.96 -7.46 13.14
C GLU A 23 -16.41 -7.82 13.38
N ASP A 24 -16.83 -8.99 12.87
CA ASP A 24 -18.07 -9.66 13.22
C ASP A 24 -17.86 -11.20 13.32
N GLU A 25 -18.93 -11.98 13.19
CA GLU A 25 -18.87 -13.44 13.22
C GLU A 25 -18.12 -14.03 12.01
N HIS A 26 -18.15 -13.37 10.87
CA HIS A 26 -17.72 -13.89 9.56
C HIS A 26 -16.43 -13.27 9.06
N LEU A 27 -16.16 -12.04 9.45
CA LEU A 27 -15.11 -11.19 8.89
C LEU A 27 -14.20 -10.60 9.97
N LEU A 28 -12.95 -10.36 9.60
CA LEU A 28 -11.98 -9.60 10.37
C LEU A 28 -11.21 -8.68 9.41
N ALA A 29 -11.33 -7.37 9.56
CA ALA A 29 -10.55 -6.41 8.80
C ALA A 29 -9.46 -5.79 9.68
N LEU A 30 -8.25 -5.73 9.16
CA LEU A 30 -7.08 -5.21 9.84
C LEU A 30 -6.46 -4.05 9.07
N ASP A 31 -5.81 -3.15 9.82
CA ASP A 31 -4.94 -2.11 9.24
C ASP A 31 -3.52 -2.69 9.07
N LYS A 32 -3.24 -3.30 7.91
CA LYS A 32 -1.94 -3.89 7.64
C LYS A 32 -0.84 -2.81 7.64
N PRO A 33 0.21 -2.95 8.43
CA PRO A 33 1.37 -2.07 8.32
C PRO A 33 2.11 -2.29 7.00
N ALA A 34 2.84 -1.29 6.54
CA ALA A 34 3.84 -1.48 5.50
C ALA A 34 5.03 -2.30 6.04
N GLY A 35 5.77 -2.93 5.13
CA GLY A 35 6.92 -3.75 5.51
C GLY A 35 6.56 -5.14 6.06
N LEU A 36 5.31 -5.58 5.88
CA LEU A 36 4.85 -6.93 6.22
C LEU A 36 4.15 -7.56 5.02
N LEU A 37 4.58 -8.75 4.60
CA LEU A 37 3.89 -9.53 3.57
C LEU A 37 2.50 -9.95 4.05
N VAL A 38 1.55 -10.14 3.13
CA VAL A 38 0.26 -10.76 3.47
C VAL A 38 0.41 -12.28 3.59
N SER A 39 0.96 -12.91 2.58
CA SER A 39 1.16 -14.37 2.53
C SER A 39 2.66 -14.70 2.56
N PRO A 40 3.03 -15.93 2.98
CA PRO A 40 4.42 -16.36 3.02
C PRO A 40 5.16 -16.15 1.69
N ASP A 41 6.43 -15.79 1.78
CA ASP A 41 7.33 -15.75 0.64
C ASP A 41 7.69 -17.18 0.22
N ARG A 42 7.65 -17.45 -1.09
CA ARG A 42 7.99 -18.78 -1.62
C ARG A 42 9.50 -19.05 -1.64
N HIS A 43 10.30 -18.00 -1.55
CA HIS A 43 11.76 -18.05 -1.68
C HIS A 43 12.49 -17.81 -0.35
N ASP A 44 11.78 -17.31 0.67
CA ASP A 44 12.34 -17.04 1.99
C ASP A 44 11.30 -17.33 3.07
N GLU A 45 11.36 -18.54 3.61
CA GLU A 45 10.45 -19.02 4.66
C GLU A 45 10.62 -18.26 5.99
N ASN A 46 11.78 -17.62 6.24
CA ASN A 46 12.04 -16.85 7.44
C ASN A 46 11.45 -15.43 7.38
N ARG A 47 11.03 -14.99 6.19
CA ARG A 47 10.42 -13.68 6.01
C ARG A 47 9.00 -13.66 6.58
N PRO A 48 8.73 -12.84 7.62
CA PRO A 48 7.43 -12.87 8.27
C PRO A 48 6.32 -12.42 7.33
N SER A 49 5.18 -13.08 7.43
CA SER A 49 3.94 -12.68 6.76
C SER A 49 2.78 -12.60 7.74
N LEU A 50 1.84 -11.71 7.46
CA LEU A 50 0.66 -11.49 8.29
C LEU A 50 -0.10 -12.80 8.53
N MET A 51 -0.37 -13.55 7.45
CA MET A 51 -1.14 -14.80 7.56
C MET A 51 -0.40 -15.87 8.37
N GLN A 52 0.93 -16.03 8.16
CA GLN A 52 1.70 -16.98 8.96
C GLN A 52 1.66 -16.62 10.45
N LEU A 53 1.93 -15.36 10.80
CA LEU A 53 1.91 -14.89 12.18
C LEU A 53 0.54 -15.01 12.84
N LEU A 54 -0.53 -14.76 12.08
CA LEU A 54 -1.91 -14.94 12.58
C LEU A 54 -2.24 -16.42 12.82
N LEU A 55 -1.87 -17.30 11.89
CA LEU A 55 -2.13 -18.74 12.00
C LEU A 55 -1.30 -19.38 13.12
N ASP A 56 -0.04 -18.98 13.28
CA ASP A 56 0.81 -19.42 14.40
C ASP A 56 0.23 -18.96 15.73
N GLY A 57 -0.23 -17.71 15.79
CA GLY A 57 -0.90 -17.19 17.00
C GLY A 57 -2.21 -17.88 17.31
N LEU A 58 -2.98 -18.24 16.29
CA LEU A 58 -4.21 -19.03 16.42
C LEU A 58 -3.90 -20.43 16.94
N GLY A 59 -2.95 -21.14 16.31
CA GLY A 59 -2.53 -22.48 16.72
C GLY A 59 -1.95 -22.52 18.14
N ALA A 60 -1.22 -21.47 18.54
CA ALA A 60 -0.68 -21.33 19.89
C ALA A 60 -1.73 -20.86 20.92
N GLY A 61 -2.97 -20.61 20.52
CA GLY A 61 -4.03 -20.11 21.39
C GLY A 61 -3.69 -18.78 22.06
N LYS A 62 -3.12 -17.83 21.32
CA LYS A 62 -2.81 -16.49 21.85
C LYS A 62 -4.04 -15.80 22.40
N PRO A 63 -3.93 -14.91 23.42
CA PRO A 63 -5.08 -14.26 24.05
C PRO A 63 -6.03 -13.62 23.04
N TRP A 64 -5.51 -12.85 22.08
CA TRP A 64 -6.30 -12.19 21.06
C TRP A 64 -7.12 -13.15 20.18
N ALA A 65 -6.66 -14.40 19.96
CA ALA A 65 -7.38 -15.42 19.20
C ALA A 65 -8.49 -16.08 20.05
N ARG A 66 -8.19 -16.39 21.32
CA ARG A 66 -9.15 -16.99 22.26
C ARG A 66 -10.30 -16.04 22.60
N GLU A 67 -9.99 -14.77 22.89
CA GLU A 67 -10.98 -13.73 23.22
C GLU A 67 -11.96 -13.47 22.07
N ARG A 68 -11.54 -13.70 20.83
CA ARG A 68 -12.34 -13.57 19.60
C ARG A 68 -12.96 -14.89 19.14
N HIS A 69 -12.76 -15.98 19.89
CA HIS A 69 -13.21 -17.33 19.54
C HIS A 69 -12.80 -17.75 18.11
N LEU A 70 -11.60 -17.34 17.67
CA LEU A 70 -11.12 -17.64 16.34
C LEU A 70 -10.66 -19.09 16.25
N THR A 71 -11.16 -19.79 15.23
CA THR A 71 -10.74 -21.17 14.87
C THR A 71 -10.24 -21.24 13.44
N TYR A 72 -10.49 -20.21 12.62
CA TYR A 72 -10.14 -20.13 11.23
C TYR A 72 -9.87 -18.69 10.81
N LEU A 73 -8.85 -18.46 10.00
CA LEU A 73 -8.57 -17.20 9.32
C LEU A 73 -8.00 -17.47 7.93
N SER A 74 -8.48 -16.73 6.95
CA SER A 74 -7.91 -16.74 5.60
C SER A 74 -8.11 -15.40 4.90
N ASN A 75 -7.14 -14.98 4.10
CA ASN A 75 -7.25 -13.76 3.31
C ASN A 75 -7.91 -14.05 1.95
N ALA A 76 -8.82 -13.17 1.52
CA ALA A 76 -9.46 -13.23 0.21
C ALA A 76 -8.74 -12.36 -0.84
N HIS A 77 -7.94 -11.41 -0.41
CA HIS A 77 -7.13 -10.51 -1.26
C HIS A 77 -5.77 -10.24 -0.62
N ARG A 78 -4.94 -9.49 -1.31
CA ARG A 78 -3.60 -9.15 -0.83
C ARG A 78 -3.26 -7.68 -1.06
N LEU A 79 -2.35 -7.18 -0.25
CA LEU A 79 -1.63 -5.91 -0.44
C LEU A 79 -0.15 -6.21 -0.66
N ASP A 80 0.53 -5.34 -1.38
CA ASP A 80 1.98 -5.43 -1.56
C ASP A 80 2.72 -5.28 -0.23
N PHE A 81 3.98 -5.70 -0.18
CA PHE A 81 4.84 -5.60 1.01
C PHE A 81 4.88 -4.18 1.59
N GLU A 82 5.11 -3.19 0.73
CA GLU A 82 5.22 -1.78 1.14
C GLU A 82 3.87 -1.06 1.29
N THR A 83 2.78 -1.66 0.81
CA THR A 83 1.44 -1.07 0.92
C THR A 83 0.85 -1.31 2.30
N SER A 84 0.39 -0.25 2.94
CA SER A 84 -0.38 -0.30 4.21
C SER A 84 -1.88 -0.17 3.96
N GLY A 85 -2.69 -0.43 4.99
CA GLY A 85 -4.13 -0.18 4.99
C GLY A 85 -5.00 -1.42 5.06
N VAL A 86 -6.24 -1.30 4.62
CA VAL A 86 -7.29 -2.30 4.81
C VAL A 86 -6.94 -3.64 4.18
N ILE A 87 -6.85 -4.68 5.00
CA ILE A 87 -6.84 -6.10 4.59
C ILE A 87 -8.04 -6.81 5.22
N LEU A 88 -8.81 -7.53 4.41
CA LEU A 88 -10.00 -8.27 4.85
C LEU A 88 -9.73 -9.77 4.90
N LEU A 89 -10.06 -10.37 6.02
CA LEU A 89 -9.92 -11.80 6.29
C LEU A 89 -11.29 -12.42 6.56
N ALA A 90 -11.47 -13.65 6.11
CA ALA A 90 -12.62 -14.48 6.47
C ALA A 90 -12.34 -15.27 7.74
N LYS A 91 -13.33 -15.33 8.65
CA LYS A 91 -13.29 -16.10 9.90
C LYS A 91 -13.90 -17.51 9.74
N ASN A 92 -14.44 -17.84 8.55
CA ASN A 92 -14.95 -19.16 8.20
C ASN A 92 -14.89 -19.42 6.70
N LYS A 93 -15.01 -20.69 6.28
CA LYS A 93 -14.91 -21.10 4.88
C LYS A 93 -16.04 -20.54 3.98
N PRO A 94 -17.34 -20.53 4.41
CA PRO A 94 -18.39 -19.91 3.59
C PRO A 94 -18.12 -18.45 3.26
N ALA A 95 -17.71 -17.64 4.24
CA ALA A 95 -17.34 -16.25 4.00
C ALA A 95 -16.13 -16.13 3.05
N LEU A 96 -15.12 -17.01 3.17
CA LEU A 96 -13.98 -17.01 2.25
C LEU A 96 -14.41 -17.27 0.81
N ILE A 97 -15.27 -18.24 0.57
CA ILE A 97 -15.77 -18.59 -0.77
C ILE A 97 -16.50 -17.39 -1.37
N ALA A 98 -17.45 -16.79 -0.65
CA ALA A 98 -18.19 -15.63 -1.12
C ALA A 98 -17.29 -14.41 -1.39
N LEU A 99 -16.29 -14.16 -0.52
CA LEU A 99 -15.31 -13.10 -0.76
C LEU A 99 -14.45 -13.39 -2.00
N ALA A 100 -14.01 -14.66 -2.18
CA ALA A 100 -13.23 -15.04 -3.36
C ALA A 100 -14.01 -14.81 -4.66
N ASP A 101 -15.31 -15.11 -4.66
CA ASP A 101 -16.21 -14.84 -5.79
C ASP A 101 -16.36 -13.34 -6.05
N PHE A 102 -16.48 -12.51 -5.00
CA PHE A 102 -16.57 -11.06 -5.16
C PHE A 102 -15.26 -10.48 -5.73
N PHE A 103 -14.11 -10.87 -5.18
CA PHE A 103 -12.80 -10.41 -5.70
C PHE A 103 -12.51 -10.97 -7.09
N GLY A 104 -12.88 -12.21 -7.37
CA GLY A 104 -12.74 -12.83 -8.70
C GLY A 104 -13.61 -12.15 -9.77
N ALA A 105 -14.79 -11.66 -9.39
CA ALA A 105 -15.68 -10.88 -10.26
C ALA A 105 -15.37 -9.37 -10.27
N GLU A 106 -14.28 -8.94 -9.61
CA GLU A 106 -13.83 -7.54 -9.51
C GLU A 106 -14.90 -6.59 -8.93
N LYS A 107 -15.83 -7.13 -8.10
CA LYS A 107 -16.93 -6.37 -7.49
C LYS A 107 -16.56 -5.42 -6.37
N PRO A 108 -15.57 -5.74 -5.46
CA PRO A 108 -15.22 -4.83 -4.38
C PRO A 108 -14.63 -3.52 -4.90
N LEU A 109 -15.17 -2.39 -4.43
CA LEU A 109 -14.57 -1.09 -4.69
C LEU A 109 -13.42 -0.86 -3.71
N ARG A 110 -12.26 -0.56 -4.26
CA ARG A 110 -11.02 -0.32 -3.51
C ARG A 110 -10.54 1.09 -3.80
N LYS A 111 -10.31 1.88 -2.76
CA LYS A 111 -9.71 3.20 -2.90
C LYS A 111 -8.38 3.22 -2.19
N TYR A 112 -7.39 3.70 -2.89
CA TYR A 112 -6.05 3.92 -2.37
C TYR A 112 -5.73 5.39 -2.39
N VAL A 113 -5.01 5.85 -1.38
CA VAL A 113 -4.32 7.14 -1.45
C VAL A 113 -2.88 6.89 -1.84
N VAL A 114 -2.37 7.70 -2.76
CA VAL A 114 -1.01 7.58 -3.29
C VAL A 114 -0.40 8.96 -3.48
N LEU A 115 0.86 9.11 -3.04
CA LEU A 115 1.65 10.30 -3.35
C LEU A 115 2.55 9.98 -4.55
N ALA A 116 2.40 10.71 -5.62
CA ALA A 116 3.11 10.52 -6.89
C ALA A 116 4.01 11.72 -7.22
N TRP A 117 5.08 11.48 -7.97
CA TRP A 117 5.90 12.51 -8.59
C TRP A 117 5.21 13.10 -9.81
N GLY A 118 5.38 14.41 -10.01
CA GLY A 118 4.85 15.11 -11.17
C GLY A 118 3.42 15.61 -10.94
N ARG A 119 2.87 16.22 -11.98
CA ARG A 119 1.56 16.86 -11.98
C ARG A 119 0.79 16.38 -13.20
N PRO A 120 -0.22 15.51 -13.04
CA PRO A 120 -1.13 15.18 -14.11
C PRO A 120 -1.81 16.45 -14.66
N PRO A 121 -1.99 16.56 -15.99
CA PRO A 121 -2.64 17.74 -16.59
C PRO A 121 -4.14 17.80 -16.27
N GLU A 122 -4.76 16.65 -15.99
CA GLU A 122 -6.17 16.52 -15.71
C GLU A 122 -6.39 16.11 -14.25
N ASN A 123 -7.50 16.60 -13.66
CA ASN A 123 -7.89 16.23 -12.29
C ASN A 123 -8.42 14.79 -12.18
N HIS A 124 -8.84 14.21 -13.31
CA HIS A 124 -9.26 12.81 -13.41
C HIS A 124 -8.62 12.21 -14.66
N PHE A 125 -8.03 11.04 -14.53
CA PHE A 125 -7.48 10.30 -15.64
C PHE A 125 -7.56 8.80 -15.38
N GLU A 126 -7.45 8.03 -16.44
CA GLU A 126 -7.47 6.58 -16.40
C GLU A 126 -6.23 6.02 -17.07
N VAL A 127 -5.77 4.89 -16.56
CA VAL A 127 -4.74 4.07 -17.23
C VAL A 127 -5.34 2.71 -17.50
N ASP A 128 -5.57 2.41 -18.80
CA ASP A 128 -5.96 1.09 -19.31
C ASP A 128 -4.75 0.51 -20.05
N ALA A 129 -3.95 -0.27 -19.32
CA ALA A 129 -2.70 -0.85 -19.86
C ALA A 129 -2.51 -2.27 -19.32
N LYS A 130 -2.39 -3.24 -20.23
CA LYS A 130 -2.20 -4.64 -19.88
C LYS A 130 -0.88 -4.86 -19.13
N LEU A 131 -0.91 -5.67 -18.07
CA LEU A 131 0.23 -5.95 -17.21
C LEU A 131 0.68 -7.41 -17.30
N ALA A 132 2.00 -7.60 -17.37
CA ALA A 132 2.67 -8.90 -17.30
C ALA A 132 3.86 -8.86 -16.32
N PRO A 133 4.36 -10.03 -15.86
CA PRO A 133 5.65 -10.10 -15.20
C PRO A 133 6.76 -9.53 -16.11
N HIS A 134 7.70 -8.80 -15.50
CA HIS A 134 8.81 -8.22 -16.25
C HIS A 134 9.75 -9.35 -16.73
N PRO A 135 10.11 -9.44 -18.03
CA PRO A 135 10.82 -10.59 -18.59
C PRO A 135 12.23 -10.80 -18.01
N VAL A 136 12.87 -9.71 -17.55
CA VAL A 136 14.28 -9.73 -17.09
C VAL A 136 14.42 -9.43 -15.60
N LYS A 137 13.46 -8.73 -14.98
CA LYS A 137 13.53 -8.30 -13.58
C LYS A 137 12.54 -9.10 -12.72
N PRO A 138 13.00 -10.16 -12.03
CA PRO A 138 12.13 -10.97 -11.17
C PRO A 138 11.40 -10.11 -10.13
N GLY A 139 10.14 -10.45 -9.85
CA GLY A 139 9.31 -9.72 -8.88
C GLY A 139 8.74 -8.39 -9.36
N GLN A 140 9.17 -7.89 -10.53
CA GLN A 140 8.58 -6.69 -11.15
C GLN A 140 7.48 -7.05 -12.15
N MET A 141 6.56 -6.10 -12.32
CA MET A 141 5.56 -6.11 -13.38
C MET A 141 5.89 -5.02 -14.41
N CYS A 142 5.41 -5.17 -15.63
CA CYS A 142 5.55 -4.15 -16.68
C CYS A 142 4.28 -4.09 -17.53
N VAL A 143 4.12 -2.98 -18.25
CA VAL A 143 3.11 -2.87 -19.31
C VAL A 143 3.55 -3.74 -20.49
N ASN A 144 2.68 -4.65 -20.90
CA ASN A 144 2.89 -5.52 -22.07
C ASN A 144 1.58 -5.62 -22.86
N PRO A 145 1.44 -4.86 -23.96
CA PRO A 145 0.21 -4.83 -24.75
C PRO A 145 -0.16 -6.18 -25.40
N LEU A 146 0.84 -7.03 -25.65
CA LEU A 146 0.64 -8.31 -26.35
C LEU A 146 0.23 -9.43 -25.39
N GLU A 147 1.03 -9.68 -24.34
CA GLU A 147 0.88 -10.84 -23.45
C GLU A 147 0.30 -10.48 -22.08
N GLY A 148 0.17 -9.19 -21.78
CA GLY A 148 -0.32 -8.70 -20.50
C GLY A 148 -1.80 -9.01 -20.28
N LYS A 149 -2.15 -9.19 -19.01
CA LYS A 149 -3.55 -9.29 -18.57
C LYS A 149 -4.19 -7.90 -18.55
N LYS A 150 -5.45 -7.78 -18.96
CA LYS A 150 -6.23 -6.53 -18.87
C LYS A 150 -6.12 -5.95 -17.47
N SER A 151 -5.82 -4.67 -17.42
CA SER A 151 -5.64 -3.92 -16.16
C SER A 151 -6.07 -2.48 -16.36
N ARG A 152 -6.90 -1.97 -15.46
CA ARG A 152 -7.50 -0.65 -15.55
C ARG A 152 -7.55 0.01 -14.17
N THR A 153 -7.11 1.26 -14.07
CA THR A 153 -7.12 2.04 -12.84
C THR A 153 -7.57 3.47 -13.12
N GLU A 154 -8.54 3.94 -12.37
CA GLU A 154 -8.96 5.34 -12.36
C GLU A 154 -8.18 6.11 -11.31
N PHE A 155 -7.85 7.37 -11.63
CA PHE A 155 -7.13 8.27 -10.74
C PHE A 155 -7.87 9.61 -10.64
N ALA A 156 -7.98 10.13 -9.41
CA ALA A 156 -8.50 11.45 -9.12
C ALA A 156 -7.47 12.24 -8.32
N VAL A 157 -7.22 13.49 -8.72
CA VAL A 157 -6.34 14.41 -7.99
C VAL A 157 -7.05 14.85 -6.73
N LEU A 158 -6.44 14.59 -5.57
CA LEU A 158 -6.89 15.12 -4.28
C LEU A 158 -6.23 16.46 -3.98
N GLU A 159 -4.92 16.57 -4.26
CA GLU A 159 -4.17 17.81 -4.02
C GLU A 159 -2.93 17.85 -4.92
N GLN A 160 -2.63 19.01 -5.51
CA GLN A 160 -1.41 19.24 -6.30
C GLN A 160 -0.42 20.12 -5.54
N PHE A 161 0.85 19.72 -5.61
CA PHE A 161 2.01 20.49 -5.10
C PHE A 161 2.93 20.89 -6.26
N SER A 162 4.05 21.56 -5.97
CA SER A 162 4.98 22.04 -7.01
C SER A 162 5.41 20.93 -7.97
N ASP A 163 5.85 19.77 -7.44
CA ASP A 163 6.39 18.64 -8.23
C ASP A 163 5.78 17.30 -7.83
N TRP A 164 4.74 17.30 -7.01
CA TRP A 164 4.07 16.11 -6.50
C TRP A 164 2.57 16.24 -6.59
N THR A 165 1.88 15.13 -6.61
CA THR A 165 0.42 15.07 -6.58
C THR A 165 -0.03 13.99 -5.62
N LEU A 166 -0.95 14.33 -4.73
CA LEU A 166 -1.69 13.38 -3.94
C LEU A 166 -2.90 12.93 -4.76
N LEU A 167 -2.99 11.63 -5.00
CA LEU A 167 -4.02 11.01 -5.83
C LEU A 167 -4.87 10.04 -5.02
N ARG A 168 -6.13 9.91 -5.39
CA ARG A 168 -6.93 8.72 -5.11
C ARG A 168 -6.85 7.80 -6.31
N ALA A 169 -6.51 6.54 -6.10
CA ALA A 169 -6.51 5.51 -7.11
C ALA A 169 -7.62 4.49 -6.84
N ALA A 170 -8.41 4.16 -7.86
CA ALA A 170 -9.45 3.15 -7.83
C ALA A 170 -9.14 2.07 -8.89
N PRO A 171 -8.47 0.97 -8.53
CA PRO A 171 -8.20 -0.12 -9.47
C PRO A 171 -9.49 -0.90 -9.74
N LEU A 172 -9.89 -0.96 -11.01
CA LEU A 172 -11.07 -1.71 -11.49
C LEU A 172 -10.77 -3.18 -11.74
N THR A 173 -9.50 -3.53 -11.82
CA THR A 173 -8.97 -4.90 -11.91
C THR A 173 -8.01 -5.15 -10.75
N ASP A 174 -7.54 -6.39 -10.57
CA ASP A 174 -6.61 -6.75 -9.50
C ASP A 174 -5.38 -7.47 -10.04
N ARG A 175 -4.32 -6.71 -10.30
CA ARG A 175 -3.03 -7.25 -10.77
C ARG A 175 -1.92 -6.83 -9.82
N THR A 176 -0.94 -7.68 -9.65
CA THR A 176 0.26 -7.39 -8.84
C THR A 176 0.86 -6.05 -9.24
N HIS A 177 1.16 -5.18 -8.26
CA HIS A 177 1.75 -3.86 -8.43
C HIS A 177 0.99 -2.91 -9.38
N GLN A 178 -0.29 -3.17 -9.66
CA GLN A 178 -1.06 -2.49 -10.72
C GLN A 178 -0.98 -0.96 -10.64
N ILE A 179 -1.33 -0.36 -9.50
CA ILE A 179 -1.32 1.10 -9.32
C ILE A 179 0.08 1.67 -9.55
N ARG A 180 1.11 1.00 -9.04
CA ARG A 180 2.52 1.41 -9.13
C ARG A 180 3.03 1.42 -10.57
N VAL A 181 2.74 0.35 -11.32
CA VAL A 181 3.11 0.23 -12.75
C VAL A 181 2.33 1.20 -13.61
N HIS A 182 1.02 1.36 -13.37
CA HIS A 182 0.18 2.30 -14.11
C HIS A 182 0.65 3.74 -13.91
N LEU A 183 0.96 4.16 -12.69
CA LEU A 183 1.49 5.51 -12.43
C LEU A 183 2.87 5.71 -13.05
N LYS A 184 3.77 4.72 -12.99
CA LYS A 184 5.05 4.78 -13.72
C LYS A 184 4.82 4.94 -15.23
N HIS A 185 3.91 4.15 -15.81
CA HIS A 185 3.59 4.19 -17.23
C HIS A 185 3.03 5.56 -17.66
N ALA A 186 2.18 6.15 -16.82
CA ALA A 186 1.64 7.49 -17.05
C ALA A 186 2.65 8.64 -16.81
N GLY A 187 3.88 8.35 -16.37
CA GLY A 187 4.92 9.35 -16.10
C GLY A 187 4.87 9.96 -14.70
N PHE A 188 4.06 9.39 -13.78
CA PHE A 188 3.88 9.87 -12.41
C PHE A 188 4.26 8.79 -11.39
N PRO A 189 5.53 8.33 -11.29
CA PRO A 189 5.90 7.24 -10.40
C PRO A 189 5.58 7.54 -8.94
N VAL A 190 5.23 6.52 -8.18
CA VAL A 190 4.91 6.64 -6.75
C VAL A 190 6.14 7.09 -5.99
N VAL A 191 6.01 8.07 -5.09
CA VAL A 191 7.09 8.55 -4.23
C VAL A 191 7.69 7.40 -3.42
N ALA A 192 9.02 7.33 -3.38
CA ALA A 192 9.81 6.32 -2.69
C ALA A 192 9.58 4.87 -3.17
N ASP A 193 8.97 4.67 -4.33
CA ASP A 193 8.86 3.37 -4.97
C ASP A 193 10.12 3.08 -5.83
N GLU A 194 11.19 2.67 -5.19
CA GLU A 194 12.48 2.42 -5.85
C GLU A 194 12.37 1.36 -6.96
N LEU A 195 11.45 0.39 -6.80
CA LEU A 195 11.22 -0.67 -7.77
C LEU A 195 10.73 -0.13 -9.12
N TYR A 196 9.98 0.96 -9.10
CA TYR A 196 9.38 1.59 -10.28
C TYR A 196 9.90 3.00 -10.57
N GLY A 197 11.04 3.39 -9.98
CA GLY A 197 11.75 4.63 -10.27
C GLY A 197 11.25 5.84 -9.49
N GLY A 198 10.51 5.60 -8.42
CA GLY A 198 10.10 6.66 -7.49
C GLY A 198 11.25 7.09 -6.60
N LYS A 199 11.52 8.40 -6.56
CA LYS A 199 12.57 8.97 -5.71
C LYS A 199 12.06 9.19 -4.28
N LYS A 200 12.94 9.14 -3.28
CA LYS A 200 12.63 9.47 -1.89
C LYS A 200 12.31 10.95 -1.72
N LEU A 201 11.42 11.27 -0.80
CA LEU A 201 11.06 12.64 -0.45
C LEU A 201 11.84 13.08 0.78
N TRP A 202 12.67 14.14 0.62
CA TRP A 202 13.52 14.68 1.67
C TRP A 202 13.03 16.04 2.13
N LEU A 203 13.08 16.33 3.44
CA LEU A 203 12.69 17.63 3.97
C LEU A 203 13.63 18.74 3.50
N SER A 204 14.93 18.42 3.36
CA SER A 204 15.95 19.34 2.83
C SER A 204 15.63 19.85 1.42
N ARG A 205 15.01 19.02 0.58
CA ARG A 205 14.55 19.43 -0.77
C ARG A 205 13.32 20.33 -0.75
N LEU A 206 12.53 20.28 0.31
CA LEU A 206 11.32 21.10 0.47
C LEU A 206 11.63 22.43 1.15
N LYS A 207 12.41 22.40 2.23
CA LYS A 207 12.67 23.54 3.11
C LYS A 207 14.04 24.17 2.81
N ARG A 208 14.07 25.38 2.25
CA ARG A 208 15.32 26.09 1.86
C ARG A 208 16.33 26.25 3.00
N ASP A 209 15.86 26.54 4.21
CA ASP A 209 16.71 26.76 5.40
C ASP A 209 16.80 25.49 6.26
N PHE A 210 16.74 24.31 5.63
CA PHE A 210 16.88 23.07 6.36
C PHE A 210 18.29 22.91 6.90
N ARG A 211 18.39 22.64 8.20
CA ARG A 211 19.66 22.36 8.87
C ARG A 211 19.50 21.12 9.74
N LEU A 212 20.40 20.17 9.55
CA LEU A 212 20.51 19.01 10.44
C LEU A 212 21.24 19.42 11.72
N LYS A 213 20.81 18.82 12.83
CA LYS A 213 21.58 18.93 14.07
C LYS A 213 22.92 18.17 13.88
N PRO A 214 24.04 18.67 14.46
CA PRO A 214 25.31 17.98 14.39
C PRO A 214 25.22 16.50 14.79
N GLY A 215 25.85 15.62 14.02
CA GLY A 215 25.85 14.17 14.27
C GLY A 215 24.55 13.45 13.92
N ARG A 216 23.60 14.08 13.21
CA ARG A 216 22.40 13.41 12.71
C ARG A 216 22.40 13.32 11.19
N GLU A 217 21.96 12.18 10.68
CA GLU A 217 21.66 11.97 9.25
C GLU A 217 20.20 12.31 8.97
N GLU A 218 19.95 12.87 7.79
CA GLU A 218 18.58 13.07 7.33
C GLU A 218 17.92 11.74 7.02
N ARG A 219 16.64 11.63 7.39
CA ARG A 219 15.79 10.49 6.99
C ARG A 219 14.72 10.98 6.04
N PRO A 220 14.38 10.21 5.00
CA PRO A 220 13.29 10.59 4.10
C PRO A 220 11.98 10.70 4.88
N LEU A 221 11.09 11.59 4.42
CA LEU A 221 9.77 11.77 5.02
C LEU A 221 8.91 10.51 4.90
N ILE A 222 9.14 9.75 3.83
CA ILE A 222 8.58 8.42 3.61
C ILE A 222 9.63 7.55 2.93
N SER A 223 9.85 6.33 3.46
CA SER A 223 10.93 5.42 3.06
C SER A 223 10.46 4.16 2.31
N ARG A 224 9.20 4.12 1.92
CA ARG A 224 8.52 3.04 1.23
C ARG A 224 7.63 3.61 0.14
N ALA A 225 7.15 2.80 -0.78
CA ALA A 225 6.15 3.25 -1.74
C ALA A 225 4.99 3.96 -1.02
N ALA A 226 4.78 5.23 -1.37
CA ALA A 226 3.78 6.10 -0.74
C ALA A 226 2.36 5.74 -1.19
N LEU A 227 1.94 4.51 -0.86
CA LEU A 227 0.67 3.89 -1.24
C LEU A 227 -0.01 3.28 -0.02
N HIS A 228 -1.32 3.56 0.13
CA HIS A 228 -2.12 3.12 1.26
C HIS A 228 -3.53 2.74 0.81
N ALA A 229 -4.00 1.55 1.19
CA ALA A 229 -5.36 1.06 0.95
C ALA A 229 -6.31 1.73 1.96
N GLU A 230 -6.90 2.87 1.54
CA GLU A 230 -7.71 3.75 2.41
C GLU A 230 -9.10 3.17 2.68
N GLU A 231 -9.73 2.57 1.66
CA GLU A 231 -11.13 2.12 1.75
C GLU A 231 -11.35 0.85 0.94
N LEU A 232 -12.12 -0.05 1.53
CA LEU A 232 -12.66 -1.24 0.87
C LEU A 232 -14.18 -1.25 1.06
N SER A 233 -14.94 -1.29 -0.04
CA SER A 233 -16.41 -1.34 -0.04
C SER A 233 -16.90 -2.55 -0.82
N LEU A 234 -17.77 -3.36 -0.21
CA LEU A 234 -18.35 -4.56 -0.80
C LEU A 234 -19.67 -4.91 -0.09
N PRO A 235 -20.55 -5.72 -0.69
CA PRO A 235 -21.62 -6.34 0.06
C PRO A 235 -21.05 -7.30 1.12
N HIS A 236 -21.65 -7.33 2.30
CA HIS A 236 -21.27 -8.30 3.32
C HIS A 236 -21.57 -9.73 2.80
N PRO A 237 -20.62 -10.69 2.86
CA PRO A 237 -20.73 -11.98 2.18
C PRO A 237 -21.86 -12.88 2.67
N VAL A 238 -22.42 -12.61 3.85
CA VAL A 238 -23.49 -13.41 4.45
C VAL A 238 -24.81 -12.65 4.47
N THR A 239 -24.81 -11.37 4.90
CA THR A 239 -26.04 -10.58 5.04
C THR A 239 -26.44 -9.83 3.78
N GLY A 240 -25.50 -9.63 2.85
CA GLY A 240 -25.73 -8.81 1.64
C GLY A 240 -25.73 -7.29 1.90
N GLU A 241 -25.68 -6.86 3.15
CA GLU A 241 -25.69 -5.45 3.52
C GLU A 241 -24.43 -4.73 3.03
N PRO A 242 -24.53 -3.46 2.64
CA PRO A 242 -23.35 -2.67 2.25
C PRO A 242 -22.34 -2.56 3.41
N LEU A 243 -21.10 -2.95 3.16
CA LEU A 243 -20.01 -2.85 4.12
C LEU A 243 -18.93 -1.90 3.55
N VAL A 244 -18.57 -0.88 4.33
CA VAL A 244 -17.49 0.07 4.01
C VAL A 244 -16.49 0.07 5.15
N ILE A 245 -15.25 -0.35 4.87
CA ILE A 245 -14.16 -0.42 5.84
C ILE A 245 -13.13 0.64 5.45
N LYS A 246 -12.70 1.45 6.42
CA LYS A 246 -11.73 2.53 6.21
C LYS A 246 -10.54 2.40 7.15
N SER A 247 -9.38 2.77 6.64
CA SER A 247 -8.14 2.93 7.41
C SER A 247 -7.67 4.38 7.32
N GLU A 248 -7.24 4.92 8.46
CA GLU A 248 -6.63 6.26 8.49
C GLU A 248 -5.25 6.25 7.83
N TRP A 249 -4.88 7.37 7.22
CA TRP A 249 -3.56 7.50 6.62
C TRP A 249 -2.46 7.27 7.66
N PRO A 250 -1.45 6.47 7.35
CA PRO A 250 -0.35 6.19 8.26
C PRO A 250 0.48 7.45 8.51
N LYS A 251 1.18 7.46 9.64
CA LYS A 251 1.91 8.63 10.13
C LYS A 251 2.91 9.18 9.12
N ASP A 252 3.65 8.33 8.43
CA ASP A 252 4.64 8.72 7.42
C ASP A 252 4.01 9.49 6.26
N LEU A 253 2.90 9.00 5.71
CA LEU A 253 2.15 9.67 4.64
C LEU A 253 1.56 11.00 5.12
N ARG A 254 0.94 11.04 6.31
CA ARG A 254 0.41 12.28 6.90
C ARG A 254 1.49 13.34 7.09
N VAL A 255 2.67 12.93 7.55
CA VAL A 255 3.82 13.83 7.75
C VAL A 255 4.34 14.33 6.41
N ALA A 256 4.50 13.45 5.41
CA ALA A 256 4.93 13.84 4.07
C ALA A 256 3.99 14.89 3.45
N VAL A 257 2.67 14.63 3.47
CA VAL A 257 1.66 15.58 2.95
C VAL A 257 1.65 16.89 3.73
N LYS A 258 1.78 16.85 5.07
CA LYS A 258 1.89 18.06 5.90
C LYS A 258 3.05 18.96 5.43
N TYR A 259 4.23 18.39 5.19
CA TYR A 259 5.38 19.18 4.76
C TYR A 259 5.27 19.66 3.31
N LEU A 260 4.63 18.88 2.43
CA LEU A 260 4.31 19.34 1.08
C LEU A 260 3.37 20.53 1.11
N ARG A 261 2.31 20.51 1.90
CA ARG A 261 1.40 21.64 2.12
C ARG A 261 2.13 22.88 2.65
N GLN A 262 3.13 22.68 3.49
CA GLN A 262 3.86 23.80 4.11
C GLN A 262 4.93 24.40 3.18
N TYR A 263 5.60 23.60 2.34
CA TYR A 263 6.80 24.04 1.64
C TYR A 263 6.77 23.85 0.11
N ALA A 264 5.80 23.13 -0.43
CA ALA A 264 5.72 22.82 -1.85
C ALA A 264 4.46 23.39 -2.52
N THR A 265 3.86 24.43 -1.96
CA THR A 265 2.76 25.19 -2.57
C THR A 265 3.33 26.19 -3.57
N GLY A 266 2.85 26.20 -4.82
CA GLY A 266 3.29 27.14 -5.86
C GLY A 266 3.55 26.47 -7.21
N PRO A 267 4.01 27.23 -8.22
CA PRO A 267 4.36 26.69 -9.53
C PRO A 267 5.52 25.67 -9.43
N SER A 268 5.57 24.73 -10.37
CA SER A 268 6.62 23.71 -10.42
C SER A 268 8.00 24.34 -10.38
N ARG A 269 8.89 23.78 -9.58
CA ARG A 269 10.31 24.16 -9.49
C ARG A 269 11.17 23.45 -10.55
N ARG A 270 10.58 22.77 -11.52
CA ARG A 270 11.32 22.15 -12.64
C ARG A 270 12.03 23.25 -13.45
N GLY A 271 13.31 23.44 -13.18
CA GLY A 271 14.16 24.47 -13.80
C GLY A 271 15.44 24.75 -13.02
N LEU A 272 15.57 24.24 -11.81
CA LEU A 272 16.81 24.28 -11.02
C LEU A 272 17.43 22.86 -11.05
N GLN A 273 18.40 22.71 -11.94
CA GLN A 273 19.40 21.67 -12.12
C GLN A 273 19.27 20.42 -11.23
N ASP A 274 19.02 19.27 -11.89
CA ASP A 274 19.27 17.93 -11.36
C ASP A 274 20.80 17.69 -11.32
N ASP A 275 21.52 18.40 -10.47
CA ASP A 275 22.89 18.06 -10.11
C ASP A 275 22.78 16.95 -9.03
N GLU A 276 22.75 15.71 -9.49
CA GLU A 276 23.08 14.56 -8.66
C GLU A 276 24.59 14.63 -8.36
N PRO A 277 25.04 14.53 -7.11
CA PRO A 277 26.46 14.24 -6.87
C PRO A 277 26.73 12.84 -7.44
N GLU A 278 27.58 12.78 -8.47
CA GLU A 278 28.20 11.53 -8.93
C GLU A 278 28.96 10.93 -7.75
N PHE A 279 28.46 9.83 -7.22
CA PHE A 279 29.26 8.95 -6.40
C PHE A 279 30.17 8.18 -7.35
N THR A 280 31.41 8.63 -7.48
CA THR A 280 32.49 7.85 -8.06
C THR A 280 32.71 6.66 -7.14
N GLU A 281 32.44 5.45 -7.63
CA GLU A 281 32.94 4.21 -7.06
C GLU A 281 34.46 4.18 -7.26
N GLU A 282 35.22 4.13 -6.15
CA GLU A 282 36.57 3.59 -6.09
C GLU A 282 36.55 2.24 -5.38
#